data_74d1fa06e37afe2df2007cd46f7759c8
#
_entry.id   74d1fa06e37afe2df2007cd46f7759c8
#
_cell.length_a   1.000
_cell.length_b   1.000
_cell.length_c   1.000
_cell.angle_alpha   90.00
_cell.angle_beta   90.00
_cell.angle_gamma   90.00
#
_symmetry.space_group_name_H-M   'P 1'
#
loop_
_entity.id
_entity.type
_entity.pdbx_description
1 polymer ?
#
loop_
_entity_poly.entity_id
_entity_poly.type
_entity_poly.pdbx_seq_one_letter_code
_entity_poly.pdbx_strand_id
1 'polypeptide(L)' 'TRGIDVGSIEFVHQQLIDQRDRGLAVLLISAELDEILSLSDRIGVIYGGRLVVVADASDLDRIRIGRIMTTGSHDTPAT' A
#
# COMPACT_ATOMS: atom_id res chain seq x y z
N THR A 1 2.80 -10.59 -3.49
CA THR A 1 3.63 -11.62 -2.85
C THR A 1 2.89 -12.90 -2.50
N ARG A 2 1.77 -13.14 -3.13
CA ARG A 2 1.01 -14.36 -2.90
C ARG A 2 1.79 -15.58 -3.34
N GLY A 3 1.66 -16.67 -2.60
CA GLY A 3 2.30 -17.93 -2.93
C GLY A 3 3.75 -18.02 -2.49
N ILE A 4 4.26 -17.00 -1.82
CA ILE A 4 5.62 -16.99 -1.30
C ILE A 4 5.54 -17.31 0.20
N ASP A 5 6.47 -18.13 0.69
CA ASP A 5 6.48 -18.44 2.12
C ASP A 5 6.93 -17.24 2.95
N VAL A 6 6.68 -17.30 4.27
CA VAL A 6 6.92 -16.17 5.16
C VAL A 6 8.36 -15.69 5.13
N GLY A 7 9.32 -16.61 5.14
CA GLY A 7 10.73 -16.22 5.11
C GLY A 7 11.11 -15.51 3.84
N SER A 8 10.58 -15.98 2.71
CA SER A 8 10.84 -15.35 1.41
C SER A 8 10.19 -13.97 1.32
N ILE A 9 9.00 -13.82 1.92
CA ILE A 9 8.33 -12.51 1.96
C ILE A 9 9.17 -11.51 2.75
N GLU A 10 9.66 -11.91 3.90
CA GLU A 10 10.50 -11.04 4.72
C GLU A 10 11.78 -10.62 3.98
N PHE A 11 12.38 -11.56 3.27
CA PHE A 11 13.58 -11.26 2.48
C PHE A 11 13.28 -10.22 1.40
N VAL A 12 12.18 -10.41 0.66
CA VAL A 12 11.78 -9.48 -0.39
C VAL A 12 11.50 -8.09 0.19
N HIS A 13 10.79 -8.03 1.31
CA HIS A 13 10.48 -6.76 1.95
C HIS A 13 11.77 -6.03 2.37
N GLN A 14 12.73 -6.76 2.91
CA GLN A 14 14.00 -6.15 3.32
C GLN A 14 14.76 -5.60 2.12
N GLN A 15 14.73 -6.31 0.98
CA GLN A 15 15.34 -5.82 -0.25
C GLN A 15 14.71 -4.51 -0.71
N LEU A 16 13.39 -4.40 -0.64
CA LEU A 16 12.69 -3.18 -1.03
C LEU A 16 13.09 -2.00 -0.13
N ILE A 17 13.15 -2.24 1.17
CA ILE A 17 13.55 -1.22 2.13
C ILE A 17 14.99 -0.78 1.89
N ASP A 18 15.89 -1.73 1.64
CA ASP A 18 17.29 -1.42 1.38
C ASP A 18 17.46 -0.56 0.13
N GLN A 19 16.71 -0.86 -0.94
CA GLN A 19 16.76 -0.07 -2.16
C GLN A 19 16.25 1.35 -1.92
N ARG A 20 15.16 1.48 -1.18
CA ARG A 20 14.63 2.78 -0.82
C ARG A 20 15.64 3.60 -0.02
N ASP A 21 16.29 2.96 0.94
CA ASP A 21 17.26 3.65 1.80
C ASP A 21 18.51 4.08 1.05
N ARG A 22 18.76 3.47 -0.10
CA ARG A 22 19.84 3.89 -0.99
C ARG A 22 19.44 5.05 -1.90
N GLY A 23 18.26 5.58 -1.73
CA GLY A 23 17.77 6.71 -2.51
C GLY A 23 17.06 6.33 -3.81
N LEU A 24 16.76 5.06 -4.00
CA LEU A 24 16.04 4.62 -5.18
C LEU A 24 14.54 4.75 -4.98
N ALA A 25 13.84 5.05 -6.06
CA ALA A 25 12.38 5.05 -6.05
C ALA A 25 11.90 3.62 -6.25
N VAL A 26 10.96 3.18 -5.39
CA VAL A 26 10.40 1.85 -5.47
C VAL A 26 8.89 1.95 -5.65
N LEU A 27 8.36 1.28 -6.66
CA LEU A 27 6.92 1.16 -6.86
C LEU A 27 6.50 -0.26 -6.51
N LEU A 28 5.64 -0.37 -5.50
CA LEU A 28 5.08 -1.65 -5.08
C LEU A 28 3.61 -1.71 -5.44
N ILE A 29 3.20 -2.75 -6.14
CA ILE A 29 1.80 -2.98 -6.47
C ILE A 29 1.37 -4.27 -5.78
N SER A 30 0.35 -4.16 -4.94
CA SER A 30 -0.10 -5.29 -4.14
C SER A 30 -1.54 -5.10 -3.72
N ALA A 31 -2.25 -6.20 -3.50
CA ALA A 31 -3.58 -6.20 -2.91
C ALA A 31 -3.54 -6.52 -1.41
N GLU A 32 -2.34 -6.72 -0.87
CA GLU A 32 -2.18 -7.06 0.54
C GLU A 32 -2.01 -5.77 1.36
N LEU A 33 -3.02 -5.42 2.14
CA LEU A 33 -3.01 -4.17 2.90
C LEU A 33 -1.85 -4.10 3.89
N ASP A 34 -1.55 -5.20 4.56
CA ASP A 34 -0.47 -5.21 5.54
C ASP A 34 0.88 -4.92 4.89
N GLU A 35 1.10 -5.47 3.71
CA GLU A 35 2.32 -5.24 2.96
C GLU A 35 2.44 -3.76 2.56
N ILE A 36 1.36 -3.22 2.02
CA ILE A 36 1.33 -1.82 1.59
C ILE A 36 1.57 -0.88 2.78
N LEU A 37 0.87 -1.12 3.89
CA LEU A 37 0.98 -0.26 5.06
C LEU A 37 2.35 -0.33 5.72
N SER A 38 2.98 -1.49 5.71
CA SER A 38 4.26 -1.65 6.39
C SER A 38 5.45 -1.14 5.59
N LEU A 39 5.34 -1.07 4.27
CA LEU A 39 6.47 -0.74 3.41
C LEU A 39 6.40 0.63 2.75
N SER A 40 5.21 1.19 2.62
CA SER A 40 5.03 2.36 1.77
C SER A 40 5.18 3.67 2.53
N ASP A 41 5.78 4.65 1.87
CA ASP A 41 5.82 6.03 2.36
C ASP A 41 4.58 6.77 1.85
N ARG A 42 4.18 6.49 0.61
CA ARG A 42 2.96 7.03 0.01
C ARG A 42 2.17 5.89 -0.59
N ILE A 43 0.86 6.03 -0.55
CA ILE A 43 -0.05 4.99 -1.01
C ILE A 43 -1.03 5.57 -2.02
N GLY A 44 -1.18 4.88 -3.14
CA GLY A 44 -2.23 5.17 -4.11
C GLY A 44 -3.21 4.04 -4.12
N VAL A 45 -4.50 4.34 -4.24
CA VAL A 45 -5.54 3.32 -4.30
C VAL A 45 -6.25 3.42 -5.65
N ILE A 46 -6.36 2.27 -6.32
CA ILE A 46 -7.02 2.16 -7.62
C ILE A 46 -8.37 1.50 -7.44
N TYR A 47 -9.38 2.09 -8.04
CA TYR A 47 -10.73 1.51 -8.06
C TYR A 47 -11.37 1.84 -9.41
N GLY A 48 -11.96 0.81 -10.02
CA GLY A 48 -12.62 0.99 -11.31
C GLY A 48 -11.69 1.49 -12.41
N GLY A 49 -10.43 1.11 -12.38
CA GLY A 49 -9.45 1.53 -13.37
C GLY A 49 -8.91 2.94 -13.15
N ARG A 50 -9.22 3.58 -12.04
CA ARG A 50 -8.82 4.95 -11.75
C ARG A 50 -8.05 5.04 -10.45
N LEU A 51 -7.07 5.93 -10.41
CA LEU A 51 -6.36 6.24 -9.19
C LEU A 51 -7.20 7.24 -8.40
N VAL A 52 -7.90 6.76 -7.37
CA VAL A 52 -8.89 7.58 -6.67
C VAL A 52 -8.34 8.35 -5.48
N VAL A 53 -7.19 7.94 -4.96
CA VAL A 53 -6.53 8.68 -3.89
C VAL A 53 -5.04 8.41 -3.93
N VAL A 54 -4.26 9.43 -3.60
CA VAL A 54 -2.83 9.31 -3.34
C VAL A 54 -2.55 10.13 -2.10
N ALA A 55 -1.97 9.52 -1.08
CA ALA A 55 -1.71 10.21 0.18
C ALA A 55 -0.51 9.58 0.88
N ASP A 56 0.01 10.30 1.87
CA ASP A 56 1.06 9.72 2.71
C ASP A 56 0.49 8.56 3.51
N ALA A 57 1.31 7.53 3.71
CA ALA A 57 0.85 6.36 4.46
C ALA A 57 0.36 6.72 5.85
N SER A 58 0.94 7.75 6.45
CA SER A 58 0.53 8.20 7.78
C SER A 58 -0.87 8.81 7.82
N ASP A 59 -1.40 9.20 6.68
CA ASP A 59 -2.74 9.78 6.59
C ASP A 59 -3.82 8.75 6.31
N LEU A 60 -3.43 7.49 6.13
CA LEU A 60 -4.34 6.41 5.80
C LEU A 60 -4.24 5.29 6.82
N ASP A 61 -5.33 4.57 7.03
CA ASP A 61 -5.32 3.38 7.87
C ASP A 61 -5.98 2.22 7.11
N ARG A 62 -5.91 1.04 7.69
CA ARG A 62 -6.44 -0.16 7.06
C ARG A 62 -7.93 -0.04 6.73
N ILE A 63 -8.71 0.52 7.64
CA ILE A 63 -10.15 0.63 7.46
C ILE A 63 -10.46 1.56 6.30
N ARG A 64 -9.77 2.69 6.25
CA ARG A 64 -9.98 3.69 5.21
C ARG A 64 -9.59 3.16 3.84
N ILE A 65 -8.41 2.54 3.75
CA ILE A 65 -7.95 1.95 2.50
C ILE A 65 -8.91 0.86 2.05
N GLY A 66 -9.33 -0.02 2.97
CA GLY A 66 -10.27 -1.08 2.63
C GLY A 66 -11.58 -0.55 2.08
N ARG A 67 -12.09 0.54 2.66
CA ARG A 67 -13.30 1.18 2.17
C ARG A 67 -13.12 1.71 0.75
N ILE A 68 -12.00 2.39 0.50
CA ILE A 68 -11.72 2.94 -0.82
C ILE A 68 -11.60 1.81 -1.84
N MET A 69 -10.95 0.72 -1.49
CA MET A 69 -10.76 -0.42 -2.39
C MET A 69 -12.07 -1.09 -2.77
N THR A 70 -13.08 -1.01 -1.92
CA THR A 70 -14.35 -1.69 -2.17
C THR A 70 -15.45 -0.79 -2.70
N THR A 71 -15.39 0.50 -2.42
CA THR A 71 -16.45 1.44 -2.80
C THR A 71 -15.99 2.56 -3.73
N GLY A 72 -14.68 2.76 -3.82
CA GLY A 72 -14.14 3.87 -4.60
C GLY A 72 -14.29 5.23 -3.93
N SER A 73 -14.86 5.27 -2.73
CA SER A 73 -15.10 6.53 -2.04
C SER A 73 -14.00 6.80 -1.03
N HIS A 74 -13.38 7.96 -1.12
CA HIS A 74 -12.40 8.40 -0.14
C HIS A 74 -12.90 9.53 0.73
N ASP A 75 -14.19 9.80 0.66
CA ASP A 75 -14.79 10.82 1.51
C ASP A 75 -14.82 10.35 2.96
N THR A 76 -14.56 11.28 3.84
CA THR A 76 -14.72 11.00 5.25
C THR A 76 -16.19 10.70 5.50
N PRO A 77 -16.51 9.65 6.27
CA PRO A 77 -17.91 9.42 6.62
C PRO A 77 -18.49 10.70 7.19
N ALA A 78 -19.69 10.99 6.74
CA ALA A 78 -20.38 12.17 7.20
C ALA A 78 -20.73 11.94 8.66
N THR A 79 -19.97 12.11 9.44
CA THR A 79 -20.24 11.95 10.83
C THR A 79 -20.95 13.16 11.36
#